data_e58e0e80b74786d4ad23a56885d362fb
#
_entry.id   e58e0e80b74786d4ad23a56885d362fb
#
_cell.length_a   1.000
_cell.length_b   1.000
_cell.length_c   1.000
_cell.angle_alpha   90.00
_cell.angle_beta   90.00
_cell.angle_gamma   90.00
#
_symmetry.space_group_name_H-M   'P 1'
#
loop_
_entity.id
_entity.type
_entity.pdbx_description
1 polymer ?
#
loop_
_entity_poly.entity_id
_entity_poly.type
_entity_poly.pdbx_seq_one_letter_code
_entity_poly.pdbx_strand_id
1 'polypeptide(L)'
;MPEVGIRELLEAGVHFGHQTRRWNPKMRRFIHGERGGIYIIDLLQTQRLLEQARQFAGELAQRGGIVLFVGTKKQARDAVKDVAEAAGMPYVNHRWMGGLLTNFQTINQRIRRLHDLERYETEGQLGLLPTRERMAAEADLAKLRANLGGVKYMQRTPDAMFVIDLKTELIAVREAQRLRIPIIGLVDTNCDPDGIDFVIPGNDDAIKSCAVVAHAVGEAARDGRLAFAAERAEEEERVRREAEERARREAEEQARRDAEAQAAAQAEAAAAQAALSQAEGGGDRAEAEAEVAAAREELGRPQPDPEAAVTQAAQTEQVQADVAHPAPPAVDPTPDPASPPASEVEAEGQGTTADAEAQTEPAPEAQTEPTPEAPETAETTENATQEQNA
;
A
#
# COMPACT_ATOMS: atom_id res chain seq x y z
N MET A 1 -2.36 21.32 15.39
CA MET A 1 -1.57 21.54 14.15
C MET A 1 -1.64 23.00 13.76
N PRO A 2 -0.55 23.67 13.33
CA PRO A 2 -0.64 25.01 12.81
C PRO A 2 -1.50 25.04 11.55
N GLU A 3 -2.42 25.97 11.48
CA GLU A 3 -3.27 26.22 10.32
C GLU A 3 -2.42 26.85 9.22
N VAL A 4 -2.57 26.39 7.98
CA VAL A 4 -1.86 26.99 6.83
C VAL A 4 -2.38 28.41 6.61
N GLY A 5 -1.51 29.41 6.79
CA GLY A 5 -1.89 30.80 6.70
C GLY A 5 -2.17 31.24 5.26
N ILE A 6 -3.11 32.17 5.07
CA ILE A 6 -3.38 32.78 3.73
C ILE A 6 -2.10 33.41 3.15
N ARG A 7 -1.25 33.99 3.99
CA ARG A 7 0.03 34.58 3.56
C ARG A 7 0.96 33.53 2.95
N GLU A 8 1.03 32.37 3.54
CA GLU A 8 1.85 31.25 3.06
C GLU A 8 1.33 30.74 1.70
N LEU A 9 0.00 30.57 1.57
CA LEU A 9 -0.63 30.21 0.30
C LEU A 9 -0.37 31.26 -0.79
N LEU A 10 -0.39 32.56 -0.42
CA LEU A 10 -0.12 33.64 -1.33
C LEU A 10 1.34 33.63 -1.80
N GLU A 11 2.30 33.48 -0.89
CA GLU A 11 3.75 33.43 -1.16
C GLU A 11 4.13 32.19 -1.97
N ALA A 12 3.44 31.07 -1.78
CA ALA A 12 3.60 29.87 -2.59
C ALA A 12 2.98 29.98 -3.99
N GLY A 13 2.15 31.00 -4.23
CA GLY A 13 1.51 31.24 -5.53
C GLY A 13 0.33 30.31 -5.83
N VAL A 14 -0.35 29.80 -4.78
CA VAL A 14 -1.52 28.93 -4.89
C VAL A 14 -2.69 29.62 -5.60
N HIS A 15 -2.77 30.94 -5.50
CA HIS A 15 -3.84 31.76 -6.07
C HIS A 15 -3.80 31.92 -7.60
N PHE A 16 -2.69 31.59 -8.26
CA PHE A 16 -2.60 31.66 -9.71
C PHE A 16 -3.30 30.47 -10.35
N GLY A 17 -4.24 30.75 -11.24
CA GLY A 17 -4.84 29.76 -12.10
C GLY A 17 -4.28 29.83 -13.53
N HIS A 18 -4.98 29.21 -14.44
CA HIS A 18 -4.65 29.17 -15.85
C HIS A 18 -5.19 30.38 -16.61
N GLN A 19 -4.73 30.53 -17.86
CA GLN A 19 -5.26 31.53 -18.79
C GLN A 19 -6.76 31.37 -19.00
N THR A 20 -7.48 32.49 -19.13
CA THR A 20 -8.94 32.57 -19.29
C THR A 20 -9.50 31.67 -20.38
N ARG A 21 -8.76 31.48 -21.50
CA ARG A 21 -9.16 30.60 -22.61
C ARG A 21 -9.11 29.10 -22.31
N ARG A 22 -8.43 28.67 -21.22
CA ARG A 22 -8.22 27.26 -20.89
C ARG A 22 -9.06 26.80 -19.67
N TRP A 23 -9.87 27.67 -19.11
CA TRP A 23 -10.60 27.39 -17.87
C TRP A 23 -11.77 26.43 -18.07
N ASN A 24 -12.18 25.81 -16.99
CA ASN A 24 -13.42 25.04 -16.89
C ASN A 24 -14.52 25.91 -16.24
N PRO A 25 -15.70 26.10 -16.87
CA PRO A 25 -16.79 26.88 -16.29
C PRO A 25 -17.26 26.41 -14.91
N LYS A 26 -17.12 25.14 -14.59
CA LYS A 26 -17.46 24.57 -13.27
C LYS A 26 -16.60 25.13 -12.15
N MET A 27 -15.39 25.61 -12.46
CA MET A 27 -14.48 26.25 -11.50
C MET A 27 -14.87 27.69 -11.15
N ARG A 28 -15.89 28.28 -11.81
CA ARG A 28 -16.32 29.66 -11.56
C ARG A 28 -16.55 29.98 -10.07
N ARG A 29 -17.06 29.03 -9.32
CA ARG A 29 -17.34 29.17 -7.88
C ARG A 29 -16.10 29.38 -7.01
N PHE A 30 -14.91 29.02 -7.50
CA PHE A 30 -13.63 29.13 -6.80
C PHE A 30 -12.75 30.26 -7.32
N ILE A 31 -13.21 31.01 -8.32
CA ILE A 31 -12.47 32.11 -8.93
C ILE A 31 -12.84 33.42 -8.26
N HIS A 32 -11.82 34.11 -7.72
CA HIS A 32 -11.95 35.46 -7.17
C HIS A 32 -12.11 36.51 -8.26
N GLY A 33 -11.35 36.40 -9.36
CA GLY A 33 -11.34 37.36 -10.46
C GLY A 33 -10.36 37.02 -11.54
N GLU A 34 -10.10 38.01 -12.42
CA GLU A 34 -9.14 37.92 -13.52
C GLU A 34 -8.15 39.07 -13.44
N ARG A 35 -6.88 38.78 -13.74
CA ARG A 35 -5.83 39.78 -13.84
C ARG A 35 -4.83 39.38 -14.94
N GLY A 36 -4.69 40.24 -15.94
CA GLY A 36 -3.72 40.01 -17.01
C GLY A 36 -3.99 38.76 -17.86
N GLY A 37 -5.27 38.38 -18.06
CA GLY A 37 -5.64 37.19 -18.84
C GLY A 37 -5.47 35.86 -18.08
N ILE A 38 -5.25 35.91 -16.75
CA ILE A 38 -5.11 34.77 -15.89
C ILE A 38 -6.18 34.83 -14.79
N TYR A 39 -6.84 33.73 -14.52
CA TYR A 39 -7.76 33.65 -13.40
C TYR A 39 -7.03 33.61 -12.06
N ILE A 40 -7.59 34.29 -11.06
CA ILE A 40 -7.10 34.30 -9.68
C ILE A 40 -8.07 33.49 -8.83
N ILE A 41 -7.56 32.52 -8.13
CA ILE A 41 -8.31 31.61 -7.24
C ILE A 41 -8.54 32.31 -5.89
N ASP A 42 -9.70 32.10 -5.29
CA ASP A 42 -10.07 32.64 -3.98
C ASP A 42 -9.37 31.86 -2.86
N LEU A 43 -8.32 32.44 -2.28
CA LEU A 43 -7.53 31.83 -1.19
C LEU A 43 -8.31 31.63 0.11
N LEU A 44 -9.35 32.42 0.37
CA LEU A 44 -10.19 32.22 1.58
C LEU A 44 -10.98 30.90 1.47
N GLN A 45 -11.46 30.58 0.27
CA GLN A 45 -12.10 29.29 0.02
C GLN A 45 -11.08 28.16 0.02
N THR A 46 -9.91 28.38 -0.59
CA THR A 46 -8.82 27.38 -0.60
C THR A 46 -8.42 27.00 0.80
N GLN A 47 -8.16 27.96 1.70
CA GLN A 47 -7.79 27.71 3.08
C GLN A 47 -8.83 26.85 3.81
N ARG A 48 -10.10 27.24 3.71
CA ARG A 48 -11.19 26.51 4.37
C ARG A 48 -11.33 25.07 3.86
N LEU A 49 -11.25 24.87 2.54
CA LEU A 49 -11.38 23.56 1.91
C LEU A 49 -10.14 22.70 2.16
N LEU A 50 -8.96 23.30 2.20
CA LEU A 50 -7.72 22.62 2.59
C LEU A 50 -7.81 22.12 4.03
N GLU A 51 -8.34 22.90 4.96
CA GLU A 51 -8.49 22.47 6.35
C GLU A 51 -9.48 21.30 6.49
N GLN A 52 -10.57 21.30 5.74
CA GLN A 52 -11.48 20.14 5.67
C GLN A 52 -10.79 18.89 5.13
N ALA A 53 -9.97 19.04 4.08
CA ALA A 53 -9.21 17.93 3.52
C ALA A 53 -8.16 17.39 4.49
N ARG A 54 -7.47 18.28 5.23
CA ARG A 54 -6.50 17.94 6.28
C ARG A 54 -7.17 17.16 7.41
N GLN A 55 -8.30 17.67 7.91
CA GLN A 55 -9.04 16.99 8.96
C GLN A 55 -9.46 15.58 8.52
N PHE A 56 -10.02 15.42 7.33
CA PHE A 56 -10.40 14.12 6.79
C PHE A 56 -9.20 13.16 6.68
N ALA A 57 -8.07 13.63 6.14
CA ALA A 57 -6.86 12.81 5.99
C ALA A 57 -6.30 12.37 7.36
N GLY A 58 -6.30 13.27 8.35
CA GLY A 58 -5.86 12.99 9.71
C GLY A 58 -6.75 11.98 10.42
N GLU A 59 -8.07 12.18 10.39
CA GLU A 59 -9.03 11.25 10.99
C GLU A 59 -9.01 9.87 10.34
N LEU A 60 -8.81 9.81 9.02
CA LEU A 60 -8.67 8.54 8.30
C LEU A 60 -7.41 7.80 8.75
N ALA A 61 -6.29 8.50 8.81
CA ALA A 61 -5.00 7.92 9.23
C ALA A 61 -5.01 7.49 10.70
N GLN A 62 -5.70 8.23 11.59
CA GLN A 62 -5.89 7.88 13.00
C GLN A 62 -6.67 6.58 13.19
N ARG A 63 -7.54 6.23 12.24
CA ARG A 63 -8.26 4.94 12.21
C ARG A 63 -7.47 3.81 11.53
N GLY A 64 -6.20 4.04 11.20
CA GLY A 64 -5.36 3.09 10.48
C GLY A 64 -5.64 3.02 8.97
N GLY A 65 -6.35 4.02 8.43
CA GLY A 65 -6.62 4.16 7.00
C GLY A 65 -5.38 4.55 6.21
N ILE A 66 -5.37 4.21 4.94
CA ILE A 66 -4.27 4.43 4.01
C ILE A 66 -4.67 5.51 3.01
N VAL A 67 -3.88 6.59 2.93
CA VAL A 67 -4.02 7.64 1.91
C VAL A 67 -2.95 7.42 0.84
N LEU A 68 -3.36 7.22 -0.42
CA LEU A 68 -2.45 7.12 -1.55
C LEU A 68 -2.17 8.51 -2.13
N PHE A 69 -0.91 8.94 -2.13
CA PHE A 69 -0.49 10.21 -2.70
C PHE A 69 -0.12 10.05 -4.18
N VAL A 70 -0.73 10.84 -5.06
CA VAL A 70 -0.55 10.75 -6.52
C VAL A 70 -0.18 12.11 -7.09
N GLY A 71 0.94 12.14 -7.81
CA GLY A 71 1.39 13.34 -8.52
C GLY A 71 2.55 13.05 -9.44
N THR A 72 2.25 12.77 -10.72
CA THR A 72 3.29 12.42 -11.71
C THR A 72 3.84 13.65 -12.42
N LYS A 73 3.23 14.84 -12.25
CA LYS A 73 3.70 16.10 -12.78
C LYS A 73 5.07 16.47 -12.20
N LYS A 74 6.00 16.91 -13.01
CA LYS A 74 7.39 17.21 -12.58
C LYS A 74 7.47 18.12 -11.35
N GLN A 75 6.54 19.08 -11.26
CA GLN A 75 6.46 20.05 -10.17
C GLN A 75 5.98 19.44 -8.84
N ALA A 76 5.27 18.33 -8.89
CA ALA A 76 4.68 17.68 -7.73
C ALA A 76 5.46 16.43 -7.25
N ARG A 77 6.29 15.81 -8.11
CA ARG A 77 6.94 14.52 -7.88
C ARG A 77 7.70 14.41 -6.57
N ASP A 78 8.57 15.39 -6.32
CA ASP A 78 9.45 15.36 -5.17
C ASP A 78 8.65 15.62 -3.88
N ALA A 79 7.77 16.64 -3.90
CA ALA A 79 6.91 16.95 -2.77
C ALA A 79 6.00 15.77 -2.38
N VAL A 80 5.37 15.10 -3.37
CA VAL A 80 4.52 13.93 -3.13
C VAL A 80 5.32 12.79 -2.52
N LYS A 81 6.53 12.53 -3.02
CA LYS A 81 7.40 11.49 -2.48
C LYS A 81 7.81 11.79 -1.04
N ASP A 82 8.39 12.96 -0.81
CA ASP A 82 8.93 13.33 0.50
C ASP A 82 7.86 13.33 1.59
N VAL A 83 6.69 13.86 1.27
CA VAL A 83 5.54 13.91 2.17
C VAL A 83 4.99 12.52 2.48
N ALA A 84 4.81 11.69 1.45
CA ALA A 84 4.28 10.35 1.63
C ALA A 84 5.26 9.45 2.42
N GLU A 85 6.55 9.53 2.14
CA GLU A 85 7.59 8.81 2.89
C GLU A 85 7.62 9.27 4.36
N ALA A 86 7.54 10.58 4.63
CA ALA A 86 7.49 11.11 5.99
C ALA A 86 6.22 10.68 6.75
N ALA A 87 5.09 10.52 6.06
CA ALA A 87 3.85 10.04 6.63
C ALA A 87 3.76 8.50 6.68
N GLY A 88 4.71 7.78 6.06
CA GLY A 88 4.65 6.33 5.90
C GLY A 88 3.46 5.86 5.06
N MET A 89 3.01 6.68 4.12
CA MET A 89 1.90 6.41 3.21
C MET A 89 2.40 6.00 1.82
N PRO A 90 1.63 5.23 1.04
CA PRO A 90 1.99 4.89 -0.33
C PRO A 90 1.90 6.10 -1.26
N TYR A 91 2.70 6.09 -2.33
CA TYR A 91 2.69 7.16 -3.33
C TYR A 91 2.97 6.67 -4.76
N VAL A 92 2.51 7.45 -5.74
CA VAL A 92 2.83 7.32 -7.16
C VAL A 92 3.27 8.67 -7.69
N ASN A 93 4.58 8.80 -7.98
CA ASN A 93 5.17 10.06 -8.43
C ASN A 93 5.81 9.99 -9.82
N HIS A 94 5.82 8.84 -10.49
CA HIS A 94 6.43 8.71 -11.81
C HIS A 94 5.40 8.53 -12.91
N ARG A 95 4.67 7.41 -12.91
CA ARG A 95 3.63 7.11 -13.90
C ARG A 95 2.55 6.26 -13.27
N TRP A 96 1.29 6.67 -13.45
CA TRP A 96 0.16 5.83 -13.07
C TRP A 96 0.10 4.58 -13.94
N MET A 97 0.05 3.43 -13.28
CA MET A 97 -0.15 2.15 -13.96
C MET A 97 -1.64 1.86 -14.04
N GLY A 98 -2.20 1.86 -15.26
CA GLY A 98 -3.62 1.53 -15.42
C GLY A 98 -3.98 0.20 -14.78
N GLY A 99 -5.08 0.17 -14.01
CA GLY A 99 -5.49 -0.97 -13.21
C GLY A 99 -4.84 -1.06 -11.83
N LEU A 100 -4.09 -0.02 -11.39
CA LEU A 100 -3.44 -0.04 -10.08
C LEU A 100 -4.43 -0.23 -8.95
N LEU A 101 -5.59 0.38 -9.01
CA LEU A 101 -6.67 0.19 -8.04
C LEU A 101 -7.67 -0.87 -8.49
N THR A 102 -8.13 -0.81 -9.73
CA THR A 102 -9.22 -1.67 -10.25
C THR A 102 -8.77 -3.11 -10.53
N ASN A 103 -7.50 -3.35 -10.74
CA ASN A 103 -6.90 -4.68 -10.94
C ASN A 103 -5.70 -4.90 -10.02
N PHE A 104 -5.90 -4.62 -8.73
CA PHE A 104 -4.84 -4.68 -7.73
C PHE A 104 -4.16 -6.04 -7.63
N GLN A 105 -4.90 -7.13 -7.86
CA GLN A 105 -4.34 -8.47 -7.82
C GLN A 105 -3.21 -8.67 -8.86
N THR A 106 -3.39 -8.19 -10.08
CA THR A 106 -2.35 -8.24 -11.12
C THR A 106 -1.17 -7.31 -10.80
N ILE A 107 -1.45 -6.14 -10.24
CA ILE A 107 -0.41 -5.21 -9.80
C ILE A 107 0.41 -5.84 -8.66
N ASN A 108 -0.23 -6.53 -7.72
CA ASN A 108 0.45 -7.22 -6.62
C ASN A 108 1.44 -8.29 -7.13
N GLN A 109 1.12 -9.00 -8.22
CA GLN A 109 2.09 -9.92 -8.85
C GLN A 109 3.33 -9.17 -9.37
N ARG A 110 3.16 -7.96 -9.92
CA ARG A 110 4.30 -7.11 -10.34
C ARG A 110 5.09 -6.56 -9.16
N ILE A 111 4.42 -6.26 -8.04
CA ILE A 111 5.06 -5.86 -6.79
C ILE A 111 5.90 -7.02 -6.23
N ARG A 112 5.36 -8.26 -6.25
CA ARG A 112 6.15 -9.46 -5.87
C ARG A 112 7.37 -9.61 -6.75
N ARG A 113 7.24 -9.43 -8.06
CA ARG A 113 8.37 -9.44 -8.98
C ARG A 113 9.42 -8.37 -8.65
N LEU A 114 8.98 -7.17 -8.25
CA LEU A 114 9.89 -6.12 -7.77
C LEU A 114 10.67 -6.58 -6.53
N HIS A 115 9.99 -7.15 -5.53
CA HIS A 115 10.65 -7.69 -4.33
C HIS A 115 11.63 -8.81 -4.65
N ASP A 116 11.28 -9.72 -5.57
CA ASP A 116 12.19 -10.81 -5.99
C ASP A 116 13.45 -10.26 -6.65
N LEU A 117 13.31 -9.27 -7.55
CA LEU A 117 14.45 -8.65 -8.21
C LEU A 117 15.30 -7.81 -7.24
N GLU A 118 14.69 -7.11 -6.27
CA GLU A 118 15.42 -6.39 -5.21
C GLU A 118 16.22 -7.38 -4.33
N ARG A 119 15.63 -8.53 -4.01
CA ARG A 119 16.32 -9.60 -3.28
C ARG A 119 17.50 -10.17 -4.07
N TYR A 120 17.30 -10.48 -5.35
CA TYR A 120 18.38 -11.00 -6.23
C TYR A 120 19.51 -10.00 -6.40
N GLU A 121 19.20 -8.69 -6.45
CA GLU A 121 20.22 -7.63 -6.44
C GLU A 121 21.02 -7.64 -5.14
N THR A 122 20.34 -7.68 -3.99
CA THR A 122 20.95 -7.65 -2.65
C THR A 122 21.81 -8.90 -2.38
N GLU A 123 21.34 -10.07 -2.80
CA GLU A 123 22.05 -11.36 -2.65
C GLU A 123 23.15 -11.56 -3.71
N GLY A 124 23.31 -10.63 -4.67
CA GLY A 124 24.29 -10.71 -5.73
C GLY A 124 23.97 -11.76 -6.82
N GLN A 125 22.78 -12.36 -6.78
CA GLN A 125 22.37 -13.41 -7.74
C GLN A 125 22.27 -12.88 -9.18
N LEU A 126 21.98 -11.59 -9.36
CA LEU A 126 21.97 -10.96 -10.69
C LEU A 126 23.35 -11.04 -11.37
N GLY A 127 24.44 -11.01 -10.60
CA GLY A 127 25.80 -11.14 -11.10
C GLY A 127 26.13 -12.52 -11.66
N LEU A 128 25.39 -13.55 -11.26
CA LEU A 128 25.58 -14.93 -11.73
C LEU A 128 24.89 -15.22 -13.07
N LEU A 129 23.99 -14.34 -13.50
CA LEU A 129 23.27 -14.50 -14.75
C LEU A 129 24.15 -14.15 -15.97
N PRO A 130 23.90 -14.78 -17.13
CA PRO A 130 24.49 -14.36 -18.38
C PRO A 130 24.26 -12.86 -18.63
N THR A 131 25.23 -12.17 -19.23
CA THR A 131 25.22 -10.70 -19.39
C THR A 131 23.91 -10.15 -19.97
N ARG A 132 23.35 -10.83 -20.97
CA ARG A 132 22.09 -10.40 -21.62
C ARG A 132 20.90 -10.48 -20.65
N GLU A 133 20.80 -11.54 -19.88
CA GLU A 133 19.71 -11.75 -18.91
C GLU A 133 19.85 -10.79 -17.73
N ARG A 134 21.08 -10.59 -17.25
CA ARG A 134 21.38 -9.62 -16.20
C ARG A 134 20.93 -8.21 -16.60
N MET A 135 21.35 -7.73 -17.79
CA MET A 135 20.96 -6.40 -18.28
C MET A 135 19.43 -6.26 -18.42
N ALA A 136 18.75 -7.32 -18.87
CA ALA A 136 17.28 -7.31 -18.95
C ALA A 136 16.63 -7.26 -17.56
N ALA A 137 17.14 -8.01 -16.58
CA ALA A 137 16.64 -8.00 -15.20
C ALA A 137 16.90 -6.66 -14.50
N GLU A 138 18.09 -6.07 -14.67
CA GLU A 138 18.42 -4.73 -14.15
C GLU A 138 17.53 -3.64 -14.75
N ALA A 139 17.25 -3.69 -16.05
CA ALA A 139 16.33 -2.75 -16.72
C ALA A 139 14.88 -2.91 -16.23
N ASP A 140 14.41 -4.15 -16.03
CA ASP A 140 13.09 -4.44 -15.48
C ASP A 140 12.99 -3.95 -14.03
N LEU A 141 14.00 -4.22 -13.20
CA LEU A 141 14.08 -3.73 -11.82
C LEU A 141 14.02 -2.20 -11.75
N ALA A 142 14.82 -1.49 -12.56
CA ALA A 142 14.81 -0.04 -12.59
C ALA A 142 13.43 0.52 -12.97
N LYS A 143 12.77 -0.09 -13.95
CA LYS A 143 11.42 0.29 -14.40
C LYS A 143 10.36 0.02 -13.33
N LEU A 144 10.40 -1.14 -12.68
CA LEU A 144 9.47 -1.49 -11.61
C LEU A 144 9.67 -0.61 -10.39
N ARG A 145 10.92 -0.36 -9.99
CA ARG A 145 11.27 0.53 -8.87
C ARG A 145 10.78 1.95 -9.11
N ALA A 146 10.95 2.48 -10.32
CA ALA A 146 10.47 3.82 -10.65
C ALA A 146 8.94 3.94 -10.60
N ASN A 147 8.19 2.93 -11.06
CA ASN A 147 6.73 3.02 -11.17
C ASN A 147 5.96 2.48 -9.96
N LEU A 148 6.50 1.48 -9.25
CA LEU A 148 5.84 0.77 -8.16
C LEU A 148 6.56 0.90 -6.81
N GLY A 149 7.74 1.54 -6.77
CA GLY A 149 8.53 1.68 -5.56
C GLY A 149 7.76 2.32 -4.40
N GLY A 150 6.95 3.34 -4.68
CA GLY A 150 6.14 4.02 -3.66
C GLY A 150 4.93 3.22 -3.17
N VAL A 151 4.50 2.19 -3.89
CA VAL A 151 3.35 1.33 -3.53
C VAL A 151 3.76 -0.09 -3.16
N LYS A 152 5.05 -0.38 -3.09
CA LYS A 152 5.57 -1.74 -2.88
C LYS A 152 5.15 -2.40 -1.57
N TYR A 153 4.81 -1.63 -0.55
CA TYR A 153 4.33 -2.13 0.74
C TYR A 153 2.81 -2.12 0.88
N MET A 154 2.09 -1.72 -0.15
CA MET A 154 0.63 -1.67 -0.13
C MET A 154 0.06 -3.09 -0.31
N GLN A 155 -0.66 -3.58 0.70
CA GLN A 155 -1.26 -4.92 0.71
C GLN A 155 -2.72 -4.93 0.26
N ARG A 156 -3.41 -3.80 0.35
CA ARG A 156 -4.81 -3.60 -0.03
C ARG A 156 -4.99 -2.27 -0.74
N THR A 157 -6.12 -2.07 -1.37
CA THR A 157 -6.51 -0.78 -1.95
C THR A 157 -6.54 0.31 -0.87
N PRO A 158 -6.16 1.55 -1.19
CA PRO A 158 -6.18 2.67 -0.25
C PRO A 158 -7.61 3.05 0.12
N ASP A 159 -7.75 3.66 1.29
CA ASP A 159 -9.04 4.14 1.81
C ASP A 159 -9.36 5.56 1.35
N ALA A 160 -8.35 6.33 0.92
CA ALA A 160 -8.50 7.61 0.24
C ALA A 160 -7.34 7.85 -0.73
N MET A 161 -7.52 8.80 -1.65
CA MET A 161 -6.49 9.18 -2.62
C MET A 161 -6.32 10.71 -2.61
N PHE A 162 -5.08 11.19 -2.45
CA PHE A 162 -4.72 12.58 -2.67
C PHE A 162 -4.09 12.74 -4.04
N VAL A 163 -4.60 13.66 -4.87
CA VAL A 163 -4.18 13.81 -6.27
C VAL A 163 -3.80 15.26 -6.56
N ILE A 164 -2.65 15.44 -7.18
CA ILE A 164 -2.21 16.71 -7.76
C ILE A 164 -2.33 16.63 -9.28
N ASP A 165 -3.00 17.61 -9.90
CA ASP A 165 -3.30 17.67 -11.33
C ASP A 165 -4.26 16.56 -11.80
N LEU A 166 -5.55 16.78 -11.57
CA LEU A 166 -6.62 15.84 -11.97
C LEU A 166 -6.66 15.57 -13.48
N LYS A 167 -6.18 16.50 -14.30
CA LYS A 167 -6.21 16.37 -15.76
C LYS A 167 -5.17 15.38 -16.24
N THR A 168 -3.97 15.42 -15.66
CA THR A 168 -2.91 14.46 -15.97
C THR A 168 -3.23 13.08 -15.38
N GLU A 169 -3.79 13.04 -14.18
CA GLU A 169 -4.09 11.80 -13.46
C GLU A 169 -5.53 11.29 -13.66
N LEU A 170 -6.15 11.63 -14.80
CA LEU A 170 -7.55 11.28 -15.08
C LEU A 170 -7.84 9.79 -14.98
N ILE A 171 -6.87 8.92 -15.30
CA ILE A 171 -7.03 7.47 -15.20
C ILE A 171 -7.12 7.07 -13.72
N ALA A 172 -6.24 7.62 -12.87
CA ALA A 172 -6.27 7.39 -11.42
C ALA A 172 -7.59 7.83 -10.80
N VAL A 173 -8.05 9.04 -11.14
CA VAL A 173 -9.34 9.58 -10.67
C VAL A 173 -10.51 8.67 -11.05
N ARG A 174 -10.57 8.21 -12.32
CA ARG A 174 -11.65 7.30 -12.78
C ARG A 174 -11.61 5.94 -12.08
N GLU A 175 -10.43 5.42 -11.79
CA GLU A 175 -10.29 4.16 -11.05
C GLU A 175 -10.77 4.32 -9.60
N ALA A 176 -10.39 5.39 -8.92
CA ALA A 176 -10.84 5.69 -7.56
C ALA A 176 -12.37 5.88 -7.50
N GLN A 177 -12.94 6.66 -8.42
CA GLN A 177 -14.39 6.87 -8.53
C GLN A 177 -15.13 5.54 -8.74
N ARG A 178 -14.61 4.66 -9.60
CA ARG A 178 -15.20 3.35 -9.84
C ARG A 178 -15.25 2.47 -8.60
N LEU A 179 -14.24 2.58 -7.73
CA LEU A 179 -14.15 1.86 -6.46
C LEU A 179 -14.77 2.63 -5.28
N ARG A 180 -15.30 3.84 -5.52
CA ARG A 180 -15.86 4.73 -4.50
C ARG A 180 -14.84 5.08 -3.41
N ILE A 181 -13.57 5.22 -3.80
CA ILE A 181 -12.52 5.69 -2.91
C ILE A 181 -12.59 7.22 -2.86
N PRO A 182 -12.73 7.84 -1.70
CA PRO A 182 -12.75 9.30 -1.55
C PRO A 182 -11.49 9.96 -2.13
N ILE A 183 -11.69 11.05 -2.86
CA ILE A 183 -10.62 11.77 -3.54
C ILE A 183 -10.45 13.15 -2.94
N ILE A 184 -9.24 13.44 -2.48
CA ILE A 184 -8.77 14.78 -2.15
C ILE A 184 -7.99 15.28 -3.36
N GLY A 185 -8.40 16.39 -3.97
CA GLY A 185 -7.76 16.87 -5.20
C GLY A 185 -7.29 18.32 -5.11
N LEU A 186 -6.03 18.58 -5.50
CA LEU A 186 -5.59 19.93 -5.86
C LEU A 186 -6.10 20.23 -7.26
N VAL A 187 -7.03 21.18 -7.36
CA VAL A 187 -7.83 21.45 -8.56
C VAL A 187 -7.55 22.85 -9.08
N ASP A 188 -6.91 22.93 -10.23
CA ASP A 188 -6.69 24.21 -10.91
C ASP A 188 -7.91 24.61 -11.76
N THR A 189 -7.93 25.83 -12.22
CA THR A 189 -9.02 26.44 -13.00
C THR A 189 -9.35 25.75 -14.32
N ASN A 190 -8.45 24.91 -14.85
CA ASN A 190 -8.63 24.13 -16.10
C ASN A 190 -9.17 22.71 -15.87
N CYS A 191 -9.37 22.31 -14.62
CA CYS A 191 -9.80 20.96 -14.23
C CYS A 191 -11.31 20.88 -13.98
N ASP A 192 -11.85 19.65 -13.96
CA ASP A 192 -13.24 19.38 -13.58
C ASP A 192 -13.29 18.99 -12.09
N PRO A 193 -13.95 19.78 -11.23
CA PRO A 193 -14.09 19.47 -9.81
C PRO A 193 -15.16 18.42 -9.51
N ASP A 194 -15.96 18.01 -10.49
CA ASP A 194 -17.05 17.07 -10.24
C ASP A 194 -16.53 15.66 -9.96
N GLY A 195 -17.10 15.02 -8.96
CA GLY A 195 -16.69 13.69 -8.53
C GLY A 195 -15.42 13.65 -7.70
N ILE A 196 -14.99 14.80 -7.17
CA ILE A 196 -13.95 14.95 -6.16
C ILE A 196 -14.62 15.29 -4.84
N ASP A 197 -14.34 14.51 -3.80
CA ASP A 197 -14.99 14.65 -2.50
C ASP A 197 -14.46 15.86 -1.73
N PHE A 198 -13.15 16.08 -1.78
CA PHE A 198 -12.48 17.20 -1.13
C PHE A 198 -11.70 18.00 -2.17
N VAL A 199 -12.33 19.05 -2.68
CA VAL A 199 -11.74 19.95 -3.68
C VAL A 199 -10.90 21.00 -2.96
N ILE A 200 -9.61 21.06 -3.30
CA ILE A 200 -8.70 22.14 -2.87
C ILE A 200 -8.38 23.00 -4.11
N PRO A 201 -9.03 24.16 -4.28
CA PRO A 201 -8.76 25.03 -5.41
C PRO A 201 -7.35 25.60 -5.29
N GLY A 202 -6.51 25.43 -6.30
CA GLY A 202 -5.16 25.93 -6.25
C GLY A 202 -4.35 25.63 -7.50
N ASN A 203 -3.19 26.27 -7.58
CA ASN A 203 -2.25 26.15 -8.66
C ASN A 203 -1.51 24.80 -8.62
N ASP A 204 -1.59 24.02 -9.67
CA ASP A 204 -0.90 22.75 -9.82
C ASP A 204 0.38 22.83 -10.68
N ASP A 205 0.72 24.01 -11.20
CA ASP A 205 1.91 24.26 -12.03
C ASP A 205 3.12 24.75 -11.24
N ALA A 206 2.92 25.39 -10.10
CA ALA A 206 3.99 25.93 -9.28
C ALA A 206 4.51 24.89 -8.27
N ILE A 207 5.82 24.63 -8.26
CA ILE A 207 6.46 23.68 -7.32
C ILE A 207 6.13 24.02 -5.86
N LYS A 208 6.21 25.31 -5.50
CA LYS A 208 5.89 25.75 -4.13
C LYS A 208 4.43 25.54 -3.74
N SER A 209 3.50 25.76 -4.69
CA SER A 209 2.08 25.54 -4.48
C SER A 209 1.77 24.07 -4.24
N CYS A 210 2.28 23.18 -5.12
CA CYS A 210 2.15 21.74 -4.94
C CYS A 210 2.74 21.26 -3.61
N ALA A 211 3.92 21.79 -3.23
CA ALA A 211 4.59 21.42 -2.01
C ALA A 211 3.79 21.83 -0.76
N VAL A 212 3.35 23.10 -0.66
CA VAL A 212 2.59 23.58 0.51
C VAL A 212 1.31 22.78 0.72
N VAL A 213 0.54 22.52 -0.34
CA VAL A 213 -0.71 21.77 -0.24
C VAL A 213 -0.43 20.28 0.09
N ALA A 214 0.57 19.66 -0.54
CA ALA A 214 0.95 18.29 -0.25
C ALA A 214 1.42 18.15 1.20
N HIS A 215 2.29 19.04 1.68
CA HIS A 215 2.76 19.05 3.07
C HIS A 215 1.60 19.20 4.06
N ALA A 216 0.69 20.13 3.81
CA ALA A 216 -0.46 20.34 4.68
C ALA A 216 -1.32 19.07 4.87
N VAL A 217 -1.62 18.36 3.78
CA VAL A 217 -2.38 17.10 3.84
C VAL A 217 -1.55 15.97 4.43
N GLY A 218 -0.28 15.88 4.05
CA GLY A 218 0.60 14.80 4.49
C GLY A 218 0.99 14.89 5.96
N GLU A 219 1.19 16.09 6.51
CA GLU A 219 1.40 16.28 7.94
C GLU A 219 0.19 15.84 8.76
N ALA A 220 -1.02 16.15 8.30
CA ALA A 220 -2.23 15.68 8.94
C ALA A 220 -2.33 14.14 8.94
N ALA A 221 -2.03 13.51 7.80
CA ALA A 221 -2.00 12.05 7.69
C ALA A 221 -0.90 11.42 8.56
N ARG A 222 0.29 12.03 8.63
CA ARG A 222 1.39 11.60 9.50
C ARG A 222 1.00 11.62 10.97
N ASP A 223 0.45 12.75 11.43
CA ASP A 223 0.09 12.91 12.84
C ASP A 223 -1.04 11.95 13.23
N GLY A 224 -2.03 11.74 12.34
CA GLY A 224 -3.06 10.71 12.54
C GLY A 224 -2.46 9.30 12.64
N ARG A 225 -1.50 8.96 11.78
CA ARG A 225 -0.82 7.66 11.82
C ARG A 225 0.03 7.47 13.08
N LEU A 226 0.69 8.51 13.56
CA LEU A 226 1.43 8.47 14.83
C LEU A 226 0.48 8.22 16.02
N ALA A 227 -0.68 8.87 16.04
CA ALA A 227 -1.70 8.63 17.04
C ALA A 227 -2.19 7.17 17.00
N PHE A 228 -2.51 6.64 15.82
CA PHE A 228 -2.89 5.24 15.65
C PHE A 228 -1.81 4.27 16.11
N ALA A 229 -0.55 4.53 15.79
CA ALA A 229 0.57 3.69 16.22
C ALA A 229 0.74 3.70 17.75
N ALA A 230 0.54 4.85 18.40
CA ALA A 230 0.58 4.98 19.85
C ALA A 230 -0.56 4.19 20.52
N GLU A 231 -1.79 4.35 20.03
CA GLU A 231 -2.96 3.61 20.54
C GLU A 231 -2.77 2.08 20.40
N ARG A 232 -2.24 1.64 19.26
CA ARG A 232 -1.93 0.21 19.07
C ARG A 232 -0.85 -0.30 20.00
N ALA A 233 0.21 0.47 20.22
CA ALA A 233 1.29 0.08 21.14
C ALA A 233 0.79 -0.04 22.58
N GLU A 234 -0.07 0.87 23.03
CA GLU A 234 -0.71 0.81 24.34
C GLU A 234 -1.63 -0.42 24.47
N GLU A 235 -2.42 -0.71 23.43
CA GLU A 235 -3.30 -1.88 23.40
C GLU A 235 -2.50 -3.19 23.42
N GLU A 236 -1.44 -3.31 22.63
CA GLU A 236 -0.57 -4.48 22.60
C GLU A 236 0.14 -4.67 23.96
N GLU A 237 0.56 -3.59 24.62
CA GLU A 237 1.13 -3.65 25.97
C GLU A 237 0.10 -4.07 27.00
N ARG A 238 -1.14 -3.57 26.92
CA ARG A 238 -2.23 -3.98 27.81
C ARG A 238 -2.53 -5.48 27.67
N VAL A 239 -2.71 -5.96 26.43
CA VAL A 239 -2.97 -7.38 26.16
C VAL A 239 -1.82 -8.27 26.67
N ARG A 240 -0.56 -7.82 26.46
CA ARG A 240 0.60 -8.56 26.98
C ARG A 240 0.59 -8.63 28.50
N ARG A 241 0.34 -7.53 29.21
CA ARG A 241 0.24 -7.51 30.69
C ARG A 241 -0.88 -8.41 31.19
N GLU A 242 -2.04 -8.37 30.56
CA GLU A 242 -3.18 -9.24 30.91
C GLU A 242 -2.83 -10.72 30.70
N ALA A 243 -2.15 -11.05 29.60
CA ALA A 243 -1.69 -12.40 29.31
C ALA A 243 -0.64 -12.89 30.35
N GLU A 244 0.34 -12.03 30.69
CA GLU A 244 1.35 -12.35 31.74
C GLU A 244 0.70 -12.56 33.12
N GLU A 245 -0.27 -11.72 33.47
CA GLU A 245 -1.00 -11.84 34.75
C GLU A 245 -1.83 -13.12 34.80
N ARG A 246 -2.48 -13.47 33.68
CA ARG A 246 -3.23 -14.71 33.54
C ARG A 246 -2.33 -15.95 33.67
N ALA A 247 -1.22 -15.97 32.94
CA ALA A 247 -0.24 -17.04 33.00
C ALA A 247 0.33 -17.20 34.41
N ARG A 248 0.62 -16.08 35.11
CA ARG A 248 1.06 -16.12 36.52
C ARG A 248 0.01 -16.71 37.45
N ARG A 249 -1.27 -16.32 37.32
CA ARG A 249 -2.36 -16.88 38.13
C ARG A 249 -2.54 -18.38 37.86
N GLU A 250 -2.48 -18.81 36.61
CA GLU A 250 -2.55 -20.22 36.23
C GLU A 250 -1.38 -21.03 36.82
N ALA A 251 -0.15 -20.49 36.78
CA ALA A 251 1.03 -21.08 37.35
C ALA A 251 0.95 -21.18 38.91
N GLU A 252 0.46 -20.13 39.59
CA GLU A 252 0.24 -20.12 41.05
C GLU A 252 -0.82 -21.17 41.45
N GLU A 253 -1.90 -21.29 40.67
CA GLU A 253 -2.95 -22.29 40.92
C GLU A 253 -2.44 -23.71 40.70
N GLN A 254 -1.65 -23.91 39.63
CA GLN A 254 -1.03 -25.21 39.36
C GLN A 254 -0.05 -25.59 40.47
N ALA A 255 0.85 -24.67 40.87
CA ALA A 255 1.77 -24.90 41.97
C ALA A 255 1.06 -25.23 43.30
N ARG A 256 -0.09 -24.57 43.55
CA ARG A 256 -0.92 -24.89 44.73
C ARG A 256 -1.52 -26.30 44.64
N ARG A 257 -2.04 -26.71 43.49
CA ARG A 257 -2.58 -28.06 43.25
C ARG A 257 -1.49 -29.11 43.42
N ASP A 258 -0.30 -28.85 42.87
CA ASP A 258 0.84 -29.77 43.02
C ASP A 258 1.33 -29.88 44.46
N ALA A 259 1.36 -28.76 45.20
CA ALA A 259 1.69 -28.78 46.65
C ALA A 259 0.65 -29.53 47.49
N GLU A 260 -0.65 -29.35 47.18
CA GLU A 260 -1.74 -30.10 47.85
C GLU A 260 -1.64 -31.61 47.57
N ALA A 261 -1.34 -31.99 46.30
CA ALA A 261 -1.14 -33.38 45.89
C ALA A 261 0.08 -34.02 46.60
N GLN A 262 1.20 -33.28 46.67
CA GLN A 262 2.41 -33.73 47.39
C GLN A 262 2.15 -33.88 48.88
N ALA A 263 1.42 -32.95 49.51
CA ALA A 263 1.07 -33.04 50.92
C ALA A 263 0.15 -34.27 51.22
N ALA A 264 -0.81 -34.53 50.32
CA ALA A 264 -1.67 -35.71 50.43
C ALA A 264 -0.86 -37.02 50.31
N ALA A 265 0.03 -37.12 49.32
CA ALA A 265 0.91 -38.27 49.12
C ALA A 265 1.86 -38.51 50.34
N GLN A 266 2.40 -37.42 50.92
CA GLN A 266 3.22 -37.49 52.12
C GLN A 266 2.41 -37.97 53.34
N ALA A 267 1.18 -37.48 53.47
CA ALA A 267 0.29 -37.90 54.54
C ALA A 267 -0.08 -39.42 54.47
N GLU A 268 -0.33 -39.90 53.23
CA GLU A 268 -0.61 -41.30 52.95
C GLU A 268 0.60 -42.20 53.23
N ALA A 269 1.80 -41.78 52.79
CA ALA A 269 3.05 -42.48 53.12
C ALA A 269 3.34 -42.52 54.62
N ALA A 270 3.06 -41.45 55.38
CA ALA A 270 3.22 -41.38 56.80
C ALA A 270 2.19 -42.30 57.52
N ALA A 271 0.95 -42.38 57.06
CA ALA A 271 -0.09 -43.26 57.57
C ALA A 271 0.28 -44.72 57.31
N ALA A 272 0.79 -45.09 56.15
CA ALA A 272 1.28 -46.43 55.83
C ALA A 272 2.48 -46.84 56.73
N GLN A 273 3.42 -45.91 56.99
CA GLN A 273 4.53 -46.14 57.92
C GLN A 273 4.03 -46.36 59.37
N ALA A 274 3.03 -45.60 59.85
CA ALA A 274 2.44 -45.74 61.13
C ALA A 274 1.70 -47.09 61.30
N ALA A 275 1.01 -47.55 60.25
CA ALA A 275 0.37 -48.85 60.16
C ALA A 275 1.39 -50.03 60.30
N LEU A 276 2.54 -49.91 59.59
CA LEU A 276 3.65 -50.88 59.73
C LEU A 276 4.24 -50.94 61.10
N SER A 277 4.39 -49.82 61.78
CA SER A 277 4.93 -49.77 63.14
C SER A 277 3.96 -50.37 64.23
N GLN A 278 2.66 -50.40 63.94
CA GLN A 278 1.62 -50.98 64.80
C GLN A 278 1.42 -52.51 64.60
N ALA A 279 1.90 -53.00 63.42
CA ALA A 279 1.76 -54.44 63.06
C ALA A 279 2.89 -55.31 63.63
N GLU A 280 3.46 -55.01 64.80
CA GLU A 280 4.49 -55.81 65.49
C GLU A 280 3.96 -57.15 65.98
N GLY A 281 3.20 -57.93 65.25
CA GLY A 281 2.72 -59.22 65.77
C GLY A 281 1.97 -60.18 64.84
N GLY A 282 1.90 -60.00 63.60
CA GLY A 282 1.17 -60.94 62.75
C GLY A 282 1.31 -60.75 61.24
N GLY A 283 1.42 -61.79 60.56
CA GLY A 283 1.49 -62.17 59.11
C GLY A 283 1.36 -61.14 57.98
N ASP A 284 0.97 -59.92 58.22
CA ASP A 284 0.65 -58.92 57.20
C ASP A 284 1.79 -57.95 56.90
N ARG A 285 3.00 -58.18 57.39
CA ARG A 285 4.16 -57.29 57.25
C ARG A 285 4.67 -57.22 55.84
N ALA A 286 4.57 -58.29 55.06
CA ALA A 286 5.03 -58.34 53.72
C ALA A 286 4.17 -57.47 52.70
N GLU A 287 2.83 -57.46 52.96
CA GLU A 287 1.92 -56.60 52.17
C GLU A 287 2.09 -55.12 52.48
N ALA A 288 2.22 -54.82 53.82
CA ALA A 288 2.45 -53.44 54.23
C ALA A 288 3.84 -52.89 53.82
N GLU A 289 4.91 -53.72 53.76
CA GLU A 289 6.24 -53.36 53.21
C GLU A 289 6.20 -53.14 51.71
N ALA A 290 5.38 -53.90 50.96
CA ALA A 290 5.16 -53.73 49.57
C ALA A 290 4.40 -52.41 49.24
N GLU A 291 3.40 -52.06 50.05
CA GLU A 291 2.62 -50.82 49.89
C GLU A 291 3.45 -49.57 50.20
N VAL A 292 4.31 -49.59 51.24
CA VAL A 292 5.27 -48.51 51.52
C VAL A 292 6.36 -48.38 50.44
N ALA A 293 6.81 -49.52 49.88
CA ALA A 293 7.76 -49.49 48.79
C ALA A 293 7.17 -48.85 47.49
N ALA A 294 5.91 -49.16 47.17
CA ALA A 294 5.19 -48.58 46.05
C ALA A 294 4.96 -47.07 46.25
N ALA A 295 4.56 -46.64 47.43
CA ALA A 295 4.38 -45.21 47.76
C ALA A 295 5.71 -44.42 47.73
N ARG A 296 6.83 -45.03 48.11
CA ARG A 296 8.18 -44.43 48.00
C ARG A 296 8.66 -44.35 46.56
N GLU A 297 8.32 -45.32 45.73
CA GLU A 297 8.66 -45.28 44.28
C GLU A 297 7.88 -44.18 43.56
N GLU A 298 6.63 -43.93 43.94
CA GLU A 298 5.82 -42.84 43.42
C GLU A 298 6.34 -41.45 43.82
N LEU A 299 6.75 -41.28 45.10
CA LEU A 299 7.40 -40.06 45.60
C LEU A 299 8.80 -39.81 45.03
N GLY A 300 9.52 -40.87 44.62
CA GLY A 300 10.89 -40.80 44.08
C GLY A 300 10.95 -40.61 42.57
N ARG A 301 9.83 -40.60 41.87
CA ARG A 301 9.83 -40.26 40.43
C ARG A 301 10.19 -38.78 40.24
N PRO A 302 11.25 -38.48 39.48
CA PRO A 302 11.56 -37.08 39.16
C PRO A 302 10.36 -36.46 38.45
N GLN A 303 9.80 -35.42 39.05
CA GLN A 303 8.78 -34.61 38.39
C GLN A 303 9.39 -34.05 37.09
N PRO A 304 8.67 -34.04 35.98
CA PRO A 304 9.17 -33.43 34.77
C PRO A 304 9.48 -31.96 35.06
N ASP A 305 10.68 -31.52 34.72
CA ASP A 305 11.12 -30.15 34.88
C ASP A 305 10.04 -29.20 34.35
N PRO A 306 9.60 -28.21 35.15
CA PRO A 306 8.55 -27.28 34.70
C PRO A 306 8.94 -26.54 33.42
N GLU A 307 10.23 -26.31 33.12
CA GLU A 307 10.72 -25.78 31.86
C GLU A 307 10.53 -26.76 30.68
N ALA A 308 10.65 -28.09 30.93
CA ALA A 308 10.40 -29.10 29.90
C ALA A 308 8.89 -29.21 29.57
N ALA A 309 8.01 -29.06 30.56
CA ALA A 309 6.56 -29.06 30.39
C ALA A 309 6.09 -27.82 29.59
N VAL A 310 6.66 -26.65 29.85
CA VAL A 310 6.38 -25.43 29.10
C VAL A 310 6.89 -25.54 27.63
N THR A 311 8.04 -26.18 27.43
CA THR A 311 8.59 -26.40 26.10
C THR A 311 7.77 -27.42 25.28
N GLN A 312 7.24 -28.47 25.96
CA GLN A 312 6.34 -29.45 25.33
C GLN A 312 4.96 -28.86 25.03
N ALA A 313 4.41 -28.02 25.90
CA ALA A 313 3.16 -27.31 25.65
C ALA A 313 3.28 -26.36 24.49
N ALA A 314 4.38 -25.58 24.40
CA ALA A 314 4.65 -24.69 23.28
C ALA A 314 4.86 -25.46 21.95
N GLN A 315 5.49 -26.64 22.00
CA GLN A 315 5.65 -27.48 20.80
C GLN A 315 4.32 -28.12 20.37
N THR A 316 3.43 -28.46 21.30
CA THR A 316 2.11 -29.02 21.00
C THR A 316 1.18 -27.95 20.44
N GLU A 317 1.27 -26.73 20.92
CA GLU A 317 0.52 -25.59 20.37
C GLU A 317 0.99 -25.20 18.97
N GLN A 318 2.29 -25.29 18.71
CA GLN A 318 2.88 -25.06 17.38
C GLN A 318 2.48 -26.15 16.38
N VAL A 319 2.42 -27.41 16.82
CA VAL A 319 1.93 -28.54 16.01
C VAL A 319 0.42 -28.43 15.75
N GLN A 320 -0.37 -27.94 16.72
CA GLN A 320 -1.80 -27.69 16.53
C GLN A 320 -2.07 -26.48 15.63
N ALA A 321 -1.21 -25.45 15.66
CA ALA A 321 -1.30 -24.30 14.74
C ALA A 321 -0.96 -24.71 13.30
N ASP A 322 0.02 -25.59 13.09
CA ASP A 322 0.36 -26.16 11.79
C ASP A 322 -0.72 -27.11 11.24
N VAL A 323 -1.45 -27.79 12.09
CA VAL A 323 -2.60 -28.65 11.71
C VAL A 323 -3.85 -27.84 11.39
N ALA A 324 -4.01 -26.64 12.00
CA ALA A 324 -5.13 -25.75 11.76
C ALA A 324 -5.01 -24.95 10.44
N HIS A 325 -3.84 -24.95 9.82
CA HIS A 325 -3.61 -24.45 8.46
C HIS A 325 -3.14 -25.60 7.58
N PRO A 326 -4.06 -26.42 7.02
CA PRO A 326 -3.65 -27.40 6.03
C PRO A 326 -3.04 -26.65 4.83
N ALA A 327 -1.78 -26.93 4.55
CA ALA A 327 -1.15 -26.52 3.29
C ALA A 327 -2.08 -26.95 2.15
N PRO A 328 -2.26 -26.12 1.12
CA PRO A 328 -3.07 -26.53 -0.03
C PRO A 328 -2.50 -27.84 -0.57
N PRO A 329 -3.36 -28.79 -0.95
CA PRO A 329 -2.92 -30.09 -1.43
C PRO A 329 -1.95 -29.87 -2.59
N ALA A 330 -0.79 -30.52 -2.51
CA ALA A 330 0.14 -30.62 -3.63
C ALA A 330 -0.64 -31.15 -4.81
N VAL A 331 -0.79 -30.31 -5.83
CA VAL A 331 -1.39 -30.74 -7.12
C VAL A 331 -0.34 -31.66 -7.72
N ASP A 332 -0.64 -32.96 -7.74
CA ASP A 332 0.13 -33.92 -8.54
C ASP A 332 0.22 -33.39 -9.97
N PRO A 333 1.39 -33.42 -10.60
CA PRO A 333 1.50 -33.06 -12.00
C PRO A 333 0.67 -34.06 -12.81
N THR A 334 -0.48 -33.60 -13.33
CA THR A 334 -1.22 -34.35 -14.33
C THR A 334 -0.28 -34.66 -15.49
N PRO A 335 -0.22 -35.92 -15.97
CA PRO A 335 0.58 -36.26 -17.13
C PRO A 335 0.05 -35.49 -18.33
N ASP A 336 0.93 -34.87 -19.09
CA ASP A 336 0.68 -34.25 -20.37
C ASP A 336 -0.10 -35.21 -21.27
N PRO A 337 -1.21 -34.75 -21.92
CA PRO A 337 -1.83 -35.57 -22.95
C PRO A 337 -0.87 -35.70 -24.13
N ALA A 338 -0.61 -36.95 -24.44
CA ALA A 338 0.22 -37.50 -25.48
C ALA A 338 0.29 -36.64 -26.76
N SER A 339 1.49 -36.36 -27.20
CA SER A 339 1.81 -36.01 -28.59
C SER A 339 1.28 -37.10 -29.54
N PRO A 340 0.69 -36.73 -30.68
CA PRO A 340 0.33 -37.74 -31.69
C PRO A 340 1.59 -38.33 -32.34
N PRO A 341 1.55 -39.62 -32.78
CA PRO A 341 2.68 -40.31 -33.34
C PRO A 341 3.05 -39.76 -34.71
N ALA A 342 4.36 -39.62 -34.90
CA ALA A 342 4.93 -39.35 -36.20
C ALA A 342 4.61 -40.52 -37.13
N SER A 343 3.90 -40.27 -38.23
CA SER A 343 3.82 -41.17 -39.36
C SER A 343 4.84 -40.75 -40.40
N GLU A 344 5.77 -41.67 -40.65
CA GLU A 344 6.63 -41.71 -41.82
C GLU A 344 5.77 -41.67 -43.08
N VAL A 345 6.09 -40.79 -44.02
CA VAL A 345 5.90 -41.03 -45.46
C VAL A 345 7.07 -40.45 -46.19
N GLU A 346 7.70 -41.40 -46.92
CA GLU A 346 8.82 -41.20 -47.80
C GLU A 346 8.53 -40.32 -49.02
N ALA A 347 9.59 -39.69 -49.44
CA ALA A 347 10.11 -39.28 -50.75
C ALA A 347 9.18 -39.34 -52.01
N GLU A 348 9.39 -38.40 -52.81
CA GLU A 348 9.59 -38.22 -54.27
C GLU A 348 8.89 -36.95 -54.73
N GLY A 349 9.59 -35.96 -55.25
CA GLY A 349 10.11 -35.91 -56.60
C GLY A 349 9.72 -34.62 -57.25
N GLN A 350 10.75 -33.86 -57.66
CA GLN A 350 10.73 -33.05 -58.90
C GLN A 350 9.84 -31.80 -59.06
N GLY A 351 10.48 -30.66 -59.04
CA GLY A 351 10.61 -29.79 -60.22
C GLY A 351 9.44 -28.88 -60.56
N THR A 352 9.63 -27.64 -60.50
CA THR A 352 9.67 -26.68 -61.59
C THR A 352 9.47 -25.24 -61.10
N THR A 353 10.34 -24.42 -61.64
CA THR A 353 10.31 -22.95 -61.70
C THR A 353 9.03 -22.36 -62.21
N ALA A 354 8.55 -21.26 -61.61
CA ALA A 354 7.96 -20.18 -62.33
C ALA A 354 7.75 -18.92 -61.45
N ASP A 355 8.20 -17.83 -62.00
CA ASP A 355 8.02 -16.45 -61.66
C ASP A 355 6.57 -16.06 -61.28
N ALA A 356 6.43 -15.14 -60.31
CA ALA A 356 5.31 -14.23 -60.28
C ALA A 356 5.68 -12.97 -59.55
N GLU A 357 5.74 -11.96 -60.34
CA GLU A 357 5.86 -10.52 -60.21
C GLU A 357 5.22 -9.89 -58.98
N ALA A 358 5.95 -8.93 -58.46
CA ALA A 358 5.51 -7.89 -57.52
C ALA A 358 4.38 -7.02 -58.14
N GLN A 359 3.27 -6.88 -57.44
CA GLN A 359 2.33 -5.77 -57.67
C GLN A 359 2.42 -4.80 -56.49
N THR A 360 3.02 -3.66 -56.77
CA THR A 360 2.97 -2.42 -55.99
C THR A 360 1.65 -1.71 -56.24
N GLU A 361 0.84 -1.52 -55.21
CA GLU A 361 -0.28 -0.55 -55.27
C GLU A 361 0.25 0.87 -55.00
N PRO A 362 -0.25 1.89 -55.73
CA PRO A 362 0.16 3.29 -55.56
C PRO A 362 -0.67 3.98 -54.47
N ALA A 363 0.01 4.83 -53.68
CA ALA A 363 -0.59 5.75 -52.72
C ALA A 363 -1.48 6.82 -53.41
N PRO A 364 -2.56 7.29 -52.75
CA PRO A 364 -3.40 8.35 -53.29
C PRO A 364 -2.75 9.73 -53.14
N GLU A 365 -2.84 10.49 -54.23
CA GLU A 365 -2.38 11.86 -54.40
C GLU A 365 -3.06 12.84 -53.45
N ALA A 366 -2.27 13.77 -52.95
CA ALA A 366 -2.70 14.93 -52.17
C ALA A 366 -3.43 15.92 -53.09
N GLN A 367 -4.68 16.23 -52.83
CA GLN A 367 -5.42 17.33 -53.41
C GLN A 367 -5.02 18.64 -52.73
N THR A 368 -4.46 19.52 -53.51
CA THR A 368 -4.18 20.93 -53.16
C THR A 368 -5.48 21.73 -53.24
N GLU A 369 -5.93 22.29 -52.12
CA GLU A 369 -6.96 23.33 -52.10
C GLU A 369 -6.35 24.70 -52.41
N PRO A 370 -7.10 25.59 -53.14
CA PRO A 370 -6.59 26.87 -53.56
C PRO A 370 -6.71 27.94 -52.45
N THR A 371 -5.69 28.76 -52.41
CA THR A 371 -5.57 30.00 -51.61
C THR A 371 -6.62 31.03 -52.04
N PRO A 372 -7.37 31.68 -51.15
CA PRO A 372 -8.12 32.89 -51.56
C PRO A 372 -7.26 34.14 -51.47
N GLU A 373 -7.37 34.92 -52.55
CA GLU A 373 -6.78 36.23 -52.78
C GLU A 373 -7.17 37.28 -51.76
N ALA A 374 -6.23 38.18 -51.48
CA ALA A 374 -6.43 39.42 -50.75
C ALA A 374 -7.16 40.46 -51.60
N PRO A 375 -8.07 41.28 -51.07
CA PRO A 375 -8.53 42.47 -51.76
C PRO A 375 -7.66 43.71 -51.46
N GLU A 376 -7.44 44.44 -52.53
CA GLU A 376 -6.70 45.69 -52.69
C GLU A 376 -7.20 46.84 -51.82
N THR A 377 -6.25 47.67 -51.55
CA THR A 377 -6.28 49.06 -51.09
C THR A 377 -7.31 49.98 -51.78
N ALA A 378 -7.99 50.80 -51.00
CA ALA A 378 -8.51 52.07 -51.41
C ALA A 378 -8.20 53.14 -50.37
N GLU A 379 -7.36 54.09 -50.79
CA GLU A 379 -7.17 55.39 -50.20
C GLU A 379 -8.48 56.18 -50.12
N THR A 380 -8.65 57.07 -49.16
CA THR A 380 -8.86 58.48 -49.38
C THR A 380 -9.09 59.26 -48.05
N THR A 381 -8.18 60.21 -47.87
CA THR A 381 -8.30 61.63 -47.47
C THR A 381 -8.98 62.02 -46.14
N GLU A 382 -8.14 62.71 -45.38
CA GLU A 382 -8.32 64.04 -44.74
C GLU A 382 -9.65 64.38 -44.04
N ASN A 383 -9.62 64.70 -42.79
CA ASN A 383 -9.80 66.09 -42.39
C ASN A 383 -9.41 66.34 -40.92
N ALA A 384 -8.65 67.41 -40.81
CA ALA A 384 -8.32 68.06 -39.52
C ALA A 384 -9.57 68.77 -38.95
N THR A 385 -9.59 68.95 -37.63
CA THR A 385 -9.81 70.26 -37.00
C THR A 385 -10.03 70.01 -35.46
N GLN A 386 -9.12 70.48 -34.69
CA GLN A 386 -9.17 71.51 -33.63
C GLN A 386 -10.26 71.46 -32.57
N GLU A 387 -9.68 71.72 -31.44
CA GLU A 387 -10.15 72.54 -30.26
C GLU A 387 -10.68 71.80 -29.07
N GLN A 388 -9.92 71.84 -28.00
CA GLN A 388 -9.85 72.86 -26.91
C GLN A 388 -10.86 72.61 -25.77
N ASN A 389 -10.24 72.55 -24.58
CA ASN A 389 -10.77 73.01 -23.28
C ASN A 389 -11.85 72.18 -22.54
N ALA A 390 -11.48 71.61 -21.49
CA ALA A 390 -11.68 72.06 -20.09
C ALA A 390 -11.10 71.00 -19.12
#